data_eecd683f2469f47cda954e5e38a2bdef
#
_entry.id   eecd683f2469f47cda954e5e38a2bdef
#
_cell.length_a   1.000
_cell.length_b   1.000
_cell.length_c   1.000
_cell.angle_alpha   90.00
_cell.angle_beta   90.00
_cell.angle_gamma   90.00
#
_symmetry.space_group_name_H-M   'P 1'
#
loop_
_entity.id
_entity.type
_entity.pdbx_description
1 polymer ?
#
loop_
_entity_poly.entity_id
_entity_poly.type
_entity_poly.pdbx_seq_one_letter_code
_entity_poly.pdbx_strand_id
1 'polypeptide(L)'
;MDLYPASFRLIKEKHKTVEMRLNDEKRQKIQVNDLVFFHNAENEYDVLRCRVVGLKKFKDFFELYSHYDPFSLGYLKGDLVSPEDMYAYYSKERIEQYGALAMEVEYLNDDYFVDGHTHLEYGPLNEEYVMEFVDAALKAGLDELDILDHTHRFKEFEPCYEHLRKQEVQDQWLRGETKFCNSLSDYYALIDAIRKKDLPLRVRFGLEVCYTSNTEDLLRKILKDVKLDFLTGSIHSVDSILYDMPFSKDLLWDKYKHDEVYKRYYEEVLALIRSSLFTRLGHPDQIKLFQYDVSYDLSQTYESIAAALYEQGMYGENNSGIHYRYHHPDMGLNAELLNTFKKHGVKLIAASDAHHPQDVGTDIKIVTYNNKGVAYEKQSL
;
A
#
# COMPACT_ATOMS: atom_id res chain seq x y z
N MET A 1 9.29 7.74 -10.06
CA MET A 1 10.76 7.91 -9.92
C MET A 1 11.06 8.26 -8.47
N ASP A 2 12.06 7.62 -7.84
CA ASP A 2 12.33 7.81 -6.42
C ASP A 2 13.26 9.00 -6.18
N LEU A 3 12.95 9.75 -5.14
CA LEU A 3 13.76 10.87 -4.64
C LEU A 3 14.09 10.66 -3.17
N TYR A 4 15.30 11.02 -2.78
CA TYR A 4 15.63 11.14 -1.36
C TYR A 4 14.81 12.26 -0.70
N PRO A 5 14.50 12.15 0.61
CA PRO A 5 13.62 13.09 1.30
C PRO A 5 13.99 14.56 1.15
N ALA A 6 15.29 14.87 1.12
CA ALA A 6 15.76 16.23 0.93
C ALA A 6 15.37 16.81 -0.45
N SER A 7 15.68 16.08 -1.54
CA SER A 7 15.29 16.50 -2.90
C SER A 7 13.78 16.55 -3.08
N PHE A 8 13.05 15.60 -2.50
CA PHE A 8 11.60 15.56 -2.51
C PHE A 8 10.99 16.83 -1.88
N ARG A 9 11.44 17.18 -0.67
CA ARG A 9 11.00 18.40 0.02
C ARG A 9 11.29 19.65 -0.79
N LEU A 10 12.50 19.77 -1.35
CA LEU A 10 12.90 20.97 -2.12
C LEU A 10 12.08 21.17 -3.40
N ILE A 11 11.63 20.08 -4.06
CA ILE A 11 10.69 20.19 -5.20
C ILE A 11 9.33 20.66 -4.70
N LYS A 12 8.80 20.09 -3.60
CA LYS A 12 7.52 20.48 -3.01
C LYS A 12 7.51 21.96 -2.60
N GLU A 13 8.61 22.45 -2.05
CA GLU A 13 8.82 23.85 -1.68
C GLU A 13 9.13 24.76 -2.90
N LYS A 14 9.19 24.21 -4.11
CA LYS A 14 9.52 24.90 -5.36
C LYS A 14 10.92 25.55 -5.38
N HIS A 15 11.81 25.07 -4.51
CA HIS A 15 13.22 25.48 -4.52
C HIS A 15 13.98 24.73 -5.61
N LYS A 16 13.86 23.41 -5.66
CA LYS A 16 14.42 22.58 -6.71
C LYS A 16 13.43 22.49 -7.86
N THR A 17 13.80 23.01 -9.02
CA THR A 17 12.97 23.00 -10.23
C THR A 17 13.59 22.17 -11.37
N VAL A 18 14.80 21.66 -11.16
CA VAL A 18 15.52 20.82 -12.15
C VAL A 18 15.90 19.50 -11.49
N GLU A 19 15.32 18.42 -11.97
CA GLU A 19 15.72 17.07 -11.57
C GLU A 19 16.78 16.55 -12.53
N MET A 20 17.85 15.97 -11.96
CA MET A 20 19.03 15.52 -12.70
C MET A 20 19.06 13.99 -12.78
N ARG A 21 19.15 13.43 -13.96
CA ARG A 21 19.17 11.98 -14.20
C ARG A 21 20.20 11.63 -15.32
N LEU A 22 20.50 10.33 -15.46
CA LEU A 22 21.12 9.84 -16.69
C LEU A 22 20.12 9.91 -17.85
N ASN A 23 20.60 10.20 -19.06
CA ASN A 23 19.78 10.14 -20.26
C ASN A 23 19.71 8.72 -20.82
N ASP A 24 19.35 7.75 -19.96
CA ASP A 24 19.21 6.34 -20.32
C ASP A 24 17.91 6.07 -21.11
N GLU A 25 17.74 4.84 -21.61
CA GLU A 25 16.64 4.45 -22.50
C GLU A 25 15.27 4.69 -21.88
N LYS A 26 15.15 4.55 -20.53
CA LYS A 26 13.90 4.81 -19.80
C LYS A 26 13.56 6.30 -19.83
N ARG A 27 14.56 7.17 -19.62
CA ARG A 27 14.35 8.62 -19.52
C ARG A 27 14.26 9.29 -20.89
N GLN A 28 14.82 8.67 -21.94
CA GLN A 28 14.68 9.16 -23.32
C GLN A 28 13.24 9.13 -23.85
N LYS A 29 12.34 8.38 -23.21
CA LYS A 29 10.92 8.32 -23.57
C LYS A 29 10.12 9.51 -23.04
N ILE A 30 10.65 10.24 -22.07
CA ILE A 30 9.96 11.37 -21.43
C ILE A 30 9.90 12.54 -22.42
N GLN A 31 8.75 13.21 -22.47
CA GLN A 31 8.49 14.36 -23.31
C GLN A 31 8.08 15.59 -22.48
N VAL A 32 8.23 16.77 -23.05
CA VAL A 32 7.69 18.01 -22.46
C VAL A 32 6.18 17.92 -22.41
N ASN A 33 5.58 18.34 -21.30
CA ASN A 33 4.19 18.22 -20.88
C ASN A 33 3.81 16.85 -20.29
N ASP A 34 4.69 15.86 -20.23
CA ASP A 34 4.42 14.64 -19.49
C ASP A 34 4.21 14.92 -18.00
N LEU A 35 3.33 14.14 -17.40
CA LEU A 35 3.22 14.06 -15.96
C LEU A 35 4.24 13.04 -15.43
N VAL A 36 5.01 13.46 -14.44
CA VAL A 36 5.97 12.61 -13.74
C VAL A 36 5.62 12.54 -12.27
N PHE A 37 5.76 11.35 -11.70
CA PHE A 37 5.51 11.08 -10.29
C PHE A 37 6.85 10.82 -9.59
N PHE A 38 7.14 11.63 -8.59
CA PHE A 38 8.30 11.43 -7.72
C PHE A 38 7.87 10.84 -6.39
N HIS A 39 8.30 9.63 -6.10
CA HIS A 39 8.05 8.93 -4.85
C HIS A 39 9.15 9.26 -3.84
N ASN A 40 8.75 9.51 -2.60
CA ASN A 40 9.67 9.65 -1.49
C ASN A 40 10.31 8.27 -1.18
N ALA A 41 11.64 8.19 -1.19
CA ALA A 41 12.35 6.92 -0.97
C ALA A 41 12.09 6.31 0.42
N GLU A 42 11.65 7.10 1.40
CA GLU A 42 11.28 6.64 2.74
C GLU A 42 9.80 6.28 2.88
N ASN A 43 8.93 6.78 1.99
CA ASN A 43 7.51 6.49 1.95
C ASN A 43 6.99 6.51 0.51
N GLU A 44 6.87 5.37 -0.12
CA GLU A 44 6.52 5.25 -1.55
C GLU A 44 5.13 5.81 -1.91
N TYR A 45 4.23 6.01 -0.92
CA TYR A 45 2.92 6.64 -1.09
C TYR A 45 2.91 8.15 -0.82
N ASP A 46 4.05 8.72 -0.40
CA ASP A 46 4.25 10.16 -0.41
C ASP A 46 4.82 10.54 -1.77
N VAL A 47 3.99 11.14 -2.62
CA VAL A 47 4.28 11.32 -4.05
C VAL A 47 4.04 12.76 -4.45
N LEU A 48 4.95 13.31 -5.25
CA LEU A 48 4.76 14.59 -5.93
C LEU A 48 4.36 14.35 -7.38
N ARG A 49 3.27 14.95 -7.80
CA ARG A 49 2.87 15.05 -9.21
C ARG A 49 3.48 16.32 -9.79
N CYS A 50 4.33 16.15 -10.79
CA CYS A 50 4.98 17.24 -11.49
C CYS A 50 4.73 17.17 -12.99
N ARG A 51 4.77 18.32 -13.64
CA ARG A 51 4.77 18.44 -15.10
C ARG A 51 6.19 18.68 -15.59
N VAL A 52 6.60 18.01 -16.64
CA VAL A 52 7.86 18.29 -17.33
C VAL A 52 7.66 19.53 -18.19
N VAL A 53 8.36 20.60 -17.87
CA VAL A 53 8.26 21.88 -18.61
C VAL A 53 9.45 22.10 -19.54
N GLY A 54 10.53 21.34 -19.36
CA GLY A 54 11.71 21.37 -20.23
C GLY A 54 12.57 20.13 -20.08
N LEU A 55 13.27 19.78 -21.16
CA LEU A 55 14.22 18.67 -21.21
C LEU A 55 15.49 19.13 -21.93
N LYS A 56 16.65 19.00 -21.27
CA LYS A 56 17.95 19.32 -21.87
C LYS A 56 18.93 18.20 -21.61
N LYS A 57 19.65 17.82 -22.68
CA LYS A 57 20.67 16.76 -22.66
C LYS A 57 22.04 17.39 -22.60
N PHE A 58 22.93 16.81 -21.79
CA PHE A 58 24.30 17.24 -21.60
C PHE A 58 25.24 16.05 -21.74
N LYS A 59 26.47 16.33 -22.07
CA LYS A 59 27.52 15.32 -22.18
C LYS A 59 27.75 14.61 -20.84
N ASP A 60 27.73 15.39 -19.76
CA ASP A 60 27.95 14.91 -18.41
C ASP A 60 27.28 15.87 -17.38
N PHE A 61 27.43 15.58 -16.11
CA PHE A 61 26.90 16.44 -15.04
C PHE A 61 27.75 17.73 -14.87
N PHE A 62 29.01 17.77 -15.25
CA PHE A 62 29.82 19.01 -15.21
C PHE A 62 29.24 20.06 -16.14
N GLU A 63 28.91 19.67 -17.37
CA GLU A 63 28.25 20.55 -18.32
C GLU A 63 26.87 20.98 -17.84
N LEU A 64 26.07 20.05 -17.27
CA LEU A 64 24.75 20.35 -16.72
C LEU A 64 24.85 21.40 -15.59
N TYR A 65 25.74 21.20 -14.62
CA TYR A 65 25.91 22.13 -13.50
C TYR A 65 26.41 23.52 -13.94
N SER A 66 27.17 23.60 -15.02
CA SER A 66 27.60 24.89 -15.58
C SER A 66 26.46 25.68 -16.25
N HIS A 67 25.37 24.98 -16.58
CA HIS A 67 24.23 25.56 -17.31
C HIS A 67 23.11 26.07 -16.38
N TYR A 68 22.96 25.51 -15.18
CA TYR A 68 21.90 25.84 -14.27
C TYR A 68 22.40 26.55 -12.99
N ASP A 69 21.57 27.42 -12.45
CA ASP A 69 21.80 27.96 -11.12
C ASP A 69 21.75 26.82 -10.08
N PRO A 70 22.72 26.72 -9.16
CA PRO A 70 22.75 25.71 -8.11
C PRO A 70 21.46 25.60 -7.29
N PHE A 71 20.78 26.70 -7.04
CA PHE A 71 19.51 26.71 -6.31
C PHE A 71 18.43 25.88 -7.03
N SER A 72 18.33 26.04 -8.35
CA SER A 72 17.38 25.26 -9.17
C SER A 72 17.70 23.75 -9.19
N LEU A 73 18.95 23.37 -8.95
CA LEU A 73 19.41 21.99 -8.83
C LEU A 73 19.16 21.40 -7.43
N GLY A 74 18.79 22.23 -6.45
CA GLY A 74 18.46 21.80 -5.09
C GLY A 74 19.54 22.09 -4.05
N TYR A 75 20.52 22.91 -4.36
CA TYR A 75 21.50 23.40 -3.39
C TYR A 75 20.96 24.63 -2.64
N LEU A 76 21.22 24.70 -1.34
CA LEU A 76 20.83 25.81 -0.50
C LEU A 76 22.01 26.78 -0.31
N LYS A 77 21.72 27.96 0.22
CA LYS A 77 22.76 28.96 0.50
C LYS A 77 23.79 28.42 1.50
N GLY A 78 25.03 28.30 1.05
CA GLY A 78 26.16 27.81 1.87
C GLY A 78 26.54 26.37 1.58
N ASP A 79 25.79 25.65 0.74
CA ASP A 79 26.18 24.32 0.30
C ASP A 79 27.41 24.36 -0.62
N LEU A 80 28.25 23.35 -0.50
CA LEU A 80 29.33 23.12 -1.46
C LEU A 80 28.75 22.46 -2.71
N VAL A 81 28.73 23.19 -3.81
CA VAL A 81 28.18 22.70 -5.08
C VAL A 81 29.23 21.92 -5.82
N SER A 82 29.01 20.65 -6.05
CA SER A 82 29.93 19.79 -6.83
C SER A 82 29.19 18.86 -7.77
N PRO A 83 29.50 18.87 -9.09
CA PRO A 83 29.04 17.86 -10.03
C PRO A 83 29.48 16.44 -9.63
N GLU A 84 30.54 16.31 -8.84
CA GLU A 84 31.07 15.02 -8.35
C GLU A 84 30.11 14.34 -7.38
N ASP A 85 29.17 15.07 -6.76
CA ASP A 85 28.11 14.50 -5.90
C ASP A 85 27.29 13.45 -6.67
N MET A 86 27.21 13.57 -8.00
CA MET A 86 26.47 12.63 -8.84
C MET A 86 27.14 11.25 -8.95
N TYR A 87 28.42 11.12 -8.59
CA TYR A 87 29.11 9.82 -8.51
C TYR A 87 28.60 8.94 -7.35
N ALA A 88 27.92 9.52 -6.37
CA ALA A 88 27.22 8.73 -5.35
C ALA A 88 26.03 7.94 -5.93
N TYR A 89 25.51 8.35 -7.08
CA TYR A 89 24.31 7.76 -7.72
C TYR A 89 24.62 6.99 -9.00
N TYR A 90 25.67 7.42 -9.76
CA TYR A 90 25.99 6.87 -11.07
C TYR A 90 27.47 6.64 -11.23
N SER A 91 27.86 5.48 -11.77
CA SER A 91 29.27 5.24 -12.12
C SER A 91 29.71 6.11 -13.30
N LYS A 92 31.02 6.36 -13.40
CA LYS A 92 31.60 7.16 -14.48
C LYS A 92 31.28 6.56 -15.84
N GLU A 93 31.39 5.24 -15.99
CA GLU A 93 31.11 4.52 -17.23
C GLU A 93 29.67 4.75 -17.71
N ARG A 94 28.70 4.75 -16.77
CA ARG A 94 27.30 5.02 -17.11
C ARG A 94 27.07 6.47 -17.51
N ILE A 95 27.77 7.42 -16.88
CA ILE A 95 27.69 8.83 -17.25
C ILE A 95 28.28 9.02 -18.65
N GLU A 96 29.42 8.40 -18.95
CA GLU A 96 30.06 8.44 -20.30
C GLU A 96 29.16 7.81 -21.36
N GLN A 97 28.47 6.71 -21.03
CA GLN A 97 27.59 6.00 -21.95
C GLN A 97 26.30 6.78 -22.28
N TYR A 98 25.66 7.40 -21.30
CA TYR A 98 24.32 7.96 -21.45
C TYR A 98 24.28 9.49 -21.43
N GLY A 99 25.28 10.13 -20.87
CA GLY A 99 25.25 11.56 -20.58
C GLY A 99 24.27 11.90 -19.43
N ALA A 100 24.07 13.19 -19.20
CA ALA A 100 23.17 13.72 -18.22
C ALA A 100 21.90 14.32 -18.87
N LEU A 101 20.78 14.19 -18.17
CA LEU A 101 19.49 14.78 -18.51
C LEU A 101 19.07 15.72 -17.40
N ALA A 102 18.83 16.98 -17.73
CA ALA A 102 18.11 17.91 -16.91
C ALA A 102 16.63 17.88 -17.28
N MET A 103 15.79 17.61 -16.30
CA MET A 103 14.35 17.61 -16.38
C MET A 103 13.82 18.80 -15.60
N GLU A 104 13.45 19.86 -16.32
CA GLU A 104 12.81 21.04 -15.71
C GLU A 104 11.37 20.65 -15.34
N VAL A 105 11.00 20.80 -14.07
CA VAL A 105 9.71 20.33 -13.55
C VAL A 105 8.97 21.43 -12.83
N GLU A 106 7.66 21.44 -13.04
CA GLU A 106 6.69 22.24 -12.29
C GLU A 106 5.95 21.33 -11.32
N TYR A 107 6.09 21.58 -10.01
CA TYR A 107 5.27 20.91 -9.00
C TYR A 107 3.82 21.35 -9.10
N LEU A 108 2.91 20.40 -9.27
CA LEU A 108 1.47 20.61 -9.38
C LEU A 108 0.76 20.41 -8.04
N ASN A 109 0.86 19.22 -7.50
CA ASN A 109 0.25 18.81 -6.22
C ASN A 109 0.89 17.50 -5.72
N ASP A 110 0.45 17.04 -4.55
CA ASP A 110 0.81 15.76 -3.95
C ASP A 110 -0.37 14.77 -3.93
N ASP A 111 -1.32 14.94 -4.85
CA ASP A 111 -2.41 14.00 -5.02
C ASP A 111 -1.91 12.75 -5.74
N TYR A 112 -1.95 11.63 -5.02
CA TYR A 112 -1.66 10.31 -5.52
C TYR A 112 -2.65 9.35 -4.88
N PHE A 113 -3.53 8.79 -5.70
CA PHE A 113 -4.62 7.97 -5.21
C PHE A 113 -4.32 6.50 -5.47
N VAL A 114 -4.20 5.75 -4.39
CA VAL A 114 -3.92 4.32 -4.41
C VAL A 114 -5.11 3.61 -3.78
N ASP A 115 -5.63 2.60 -4.46
CA ASP A 115 -6.44 1.60 -3.79
C ASP A 115 -5.52 0.45 -3.38
N GLY A 116 -5.18 0.43 -2.10
CA GLY A 116 -4.14 -0.43 -1.54
C GLY A 116 -4.59 -1.86 -1.24
N HIS A 117 -5.89 -2.20 -1.49
CA HIS A 117 -6.44 -3.49 -1.11
C HIS A 117 -7.65 -3.86 -1.98
N THR A 118 -7.43 -4.75 -2.96
CA THR A 118 -8.50 -5.25 -3.85
C THR A 118 -8.31 -6.73 -4.15
N HIS A 119 -9.41 -7.48 -4.28
CA HIS A 119 -9.42 -8.93 -4.38
C HIS A 119 -10.01 -9.44 -5.70
N LEU A 120 -9.39 -10.47 -6.27
CA LEU A 120 -9.92 -11.23 -7.41
C LEU A 120 -10.78 -12.43 -6.97
N GLU A 121 -11.06 -12.58 -5.67
CA GLU A 121 -11.60 -13.80 -5.06
C GLU A 121 -12.87 -14.34 -5.74
N TYR A 122 -13.77 -13.46 -6.16
CA TYR A 122 -15.07 -13.88 -6.73
C TYR A 122 -15.06 -14.00 -8.25
N GLY A 123 -13.92 -13.86 -8.88
CA GLY A 123 -13.78 -14.05 -10.33
C GLY A 123 -12.65 -14.99 -10.72
N PRO A 124 -12.50 -15.24 -12.01
CA PRO A 124 -11.45 -16.10 -12.52
C PRO A 124 -10.07 -15.46 -12.33
N LEU A 125 -9.06 -16.29 -12.06
CA LEU A 125 -7.67 -15.84 -11.97
C LEU A 125 -7.08 -15.71 -13.39
N ASN A 126 -7.49 -14.68 -14.14
CA ASN A 126 -7.07 -14.45 -15.52
C ASN A 126 -6.87 -12.96 -15.84
N GLU A 127 -6.28 -12.69 -17.01
CA GLU A 127 -5.94 -11.33 -17.44
C GLU A 127 -7.18 -10.46 -17.67
N GLU A 128 -8.26 -11.03 -18.26
CA GLU A 128 -9.48 -10.29 -18.56
C GLU A 128 -10.09 -9.72 -17.29
N TYR A 129 -10.16 -10.51 -16.22
CA TYR A 129 -10.74 -10.06 -14.96
C TYR A 129 -9.87 -9.02 -14.26
N VAL A 130 -8.54 -9.14 -14.32
CA VAL A 130 -7.63 -8.09 -13.83
C VAL A 130 -7.86 -6.78 -14.59
N MET A 131 -8.07 -6.83 -15.91
CA MET A 131 -8.31 -5.63 -16.71
C MET A 131 -9.63 -4.94 -16.36
N GLU A 132 -10.65 -5.67 -15.88
CA GLU A 132 -11.87 -5.03 -15.35
C GLU A 132 -11.58 -4.18 -14.11
N PHE A 133 -10.69 -4.64 -13.22
CA PHE A 133 -10.24 -3.86 -12.06
C PHE A 133 -9.39 -2.65 -12.49
N VAL A 134 -8.51 -2.81 -13.46
CA VAL A 134 -7.72 -1.71 -14.04
C VAL A 134 -8.63 -0.64 -14.64
N ASP A 135 -9.63 -1.03 -15.42
CA ASP A 135 -10.59 -0.10 -16.01
C ASP A 135 -11.43 0.63 -14.96
N ALA A 136 -11.81 -0.07 -13.89
CA ALA A 136 -12.53 0.53 -12.76
C ALA A 136 -11.64 1.53 -12.01
N ALA A 137 -10.38 1.20 -11.76
CA ALA A 137 -9.41 2.08 -11.13
C ALA A 137 -9.20 3.38 -11.95
N LEU A 138 -9.09 3.27 -13.26
CA LEU A 138 -9.00 4.42 -14.16
C LEU A 138 -10.25 5.30 -14.10
N LYS A 139 -11.44 4.71 -14.10
CA LYS A 139 -12.70 5.44 -13.98
C LYS A 139 -12.83 6.15 -12.62
N ALA A 140 -12.32 5.54 -11.55
CA ALA A 140 -12.24 6.14 -10.22
C ALA A 140 -11.19 7.27 -10.12
N GLY A 141 -10.29 7.37 -11.13
CA GLY A 141 -9.21 8.35 -11.17
C GLY A 141 -8.10 8.01 -10.20
N LEU A 142 -7.77 6.72 -10.07
CA LEU A 142 -6.63 6.23 -9.29
C LEU A 142 -5.35 6.31 -10.12
N ASP A 143 -4.22 6.46 -9.43
CA ASP A 143 -2.87 6.46 -9.99
C ASP A 143 -2.20 5.08 -9.80
N GLU A 144 -2.66 4.30 -8.81
CA GLU A 144 -2.14 2.96 -8.49
C GLU A 144 -3.27 2.04 -8.00
N LEU A 145 -3.17 0.77 -8.39
CA LEU A 145 -4.07 -0.29 -7.95
C LEU A 145 -3.24 -1.44 -7.38
N ASP A 146 -3.50 -1.81 -6.15
CA ASP A 146 -2.87 -2.94 -5.48
C ASP A 146 -3.86 -4.12 -5.43
N ILE A 147 -3.50 -5.20 -6.11
CA ILE A 147 -4.27 -6.44 -6.15
C ILE A 147 -3.61 -7.44 -5.21
N LEU A 148 -4.37 -7.92 -4.25
CA LEU A 148 -3.95 -8.96 -3.32
C LEU A 148 -5.12 -9.91 -3.09
N ASP A 149 -4.85 -11.21 -3.19
CA ASP A 149 -5.90 -12.19 -2.90
C ASP A 149 -5.70 -12.80 -1.51
N HIS A 150 -6.79 -13.25 -0.92
CA HIS A 150 -6.73 -13.99 0.33
C HIS A 150 -5.92 -15.28 0.19
N THR A 151 -5.08 -15.58 1.17
CA THR A 151 -4.30 -16.83 1.16
C THR A 151 -5.17 -18.09 1.17
N HIS A 152 -6.43 -18.02 1.59
CA HIS A 152 -7.35 -19.15 1.50
C HIS A 152 -7.77 -19.50 0.05
N ARG A 153 -7.39 -18.74 -0.95
CA ARG A 153 -7.55 -19.08 -2.36
C ARG A 153 -6.51 -20.11 -2.81
N PHE A 154 -5.34 -20.13 -2.19
CA PHE A 154 -4.16 -20.86 -2.65
C PHE A 154 -3.92 -22.14 -1.86
N LYS A 155 -3.70 -23.26 -2.59
CA LYS A 155 -3.49 -24.61 -2.03
C LYS A 155 -2.34 -24.68 -1.04
N GLU A 156 -1.29 -23.91 -1.28
CA GLU A 156 -0.09 -23.88 -0.45
C GLU A 156 -0.38 -23.41 0.99
N PHE A 157 -1.42 -22.62 1.18
CA PHE A 157 -1.82 -22.08 2.48
C PHE A 157 -2.90 -22.91 3.19
N GLU A 158 -3.46 -23.94 2.59
CA GLU A 158 -4.51 -24.78 3.21
C GLU A 158 -4.13 -25.23 4.63
N PRO A 159 -2.90 -25.68 4.92
CA PRO A 159 -2.51 -26.09 6.26
C PRO A 159 -2.60 -24.97 7.32
N CYS A 160 -2.51 -23.70 6.91
CA CYS A 160 -2.64 -22.55 7.82
C CYS A 160 -4.08 -22.38 8.35
N TYR A 161 -5.06 -23.00 7.72
CA TYR A 161 -6.48 -22.88 8.06
C TYR A 161 -7.04 -24.10 8.82
N GLU A 162 -6.22 -25.12 9.08
CA GLU A 162 -6.65 -26.35 9.80
C GLU A 162 -7.24 -26.06 11.18
N HIS A 163 -6.78 -25.02 11.86
CA HIS A 163 -7.26 -24.62 13.18
C HIS A 163 -8.74 -24.18 13.16
N LEU A 164 -9.28 -23.71 12.02
CA LEU A 164 -10.67 -23.29 11.84
C LEU A 164 -11.62 -24.47 11.67
N ARG A 165 -11.14 -25.63 11.16
CA ARG A 165 -11.94 -26.81 10.84
C ARG A 165 -12.58 -27.49 12.07
N LYS A 166 -12.19 -27.09 13.27
CA LYS A 166 -12.78 -27.56 14.53
C LYS A 166 -14.26 -27.18 14.67
N GLN A 167 -14.70 -26.14 14.00
CA GLN A 167 -16.11 -25.71 13.96
C GLN A 167 -16.71 -26.14 12.61
N GLU A 168 -17.79 -26.93 12.64
CA GLU A 168 -18.40 -27.49 11.44
C GLU A 168 -18.77 -26.44 10.39
N VAL A 169 -19.35 -25.31 10.81
CA VAL A 169 -19.74 -24.24 9.89
C VAL A 169 -18.54 -23.57 9.24
N GLN A 170 -17.40 -23.46 9.94
CA GLN A 170 -16.16 -22.93 9.38
C GLN A 170 -15.49 -23.94 8.42
N ASP A 171 -15.55 -25.23 8.76
CA ASP A 171 -15.09 -26.29 7.86
C ASP A 171 -15.92 -26.33 6.57
N GLN A 172 -17.23 -26.15 6.65
CA GLN A 172 -18.10 -26.01 5.48
C GLN A 172 -17.72 -24.78 4.63
N TRP A 173 -17.44 -23.64 5.27
CA TRP A 173 -16.97 -22.43 4.59
C TRP A 173 -15.63 -22.66 3.86
N LEU A 174 -14.69 -23.36 4.50
CA LEU A 174 -13.39 -23.72 3.90
C LEU A 174 -13.50 -24.72 2.72
N ARG A 175 -14.62 -25.42 2.58
CA ARG A 175 -14.93 -26.31 1.42
C ARG A 175 -15.60 -25.57 0.26
N GLY A 176 -15.74 -24.24 0.37
CA GLY A 176 -16.31 -23.42 -0.71
C GLY A 176 -15.47 -23.45 -1.98
N GLU A 177 -16.10 -23.25 -3.13
CA GLU A 177 -15.47 -23.37 -4.44
C GLU A 177 -14.30 -22.41 -4.68
N THR A 178 -14.30 -21.26 -4.01
CA THR A 178 -13.23 -20.25 -4.10
C THR A 178 -12.03 -20.53 -3.18
N LYS A 179 -12.14 -21.55 -2.30
CA LYS A 179 -11.11 -21.85 -1.31
C LYS A 179 -10.14 -22.92 -1.85
N PHE A 180 -8.84 -22.66 -1.72
CA PHE A 180 -7.75 -23.55 -2.14
C PHE A 180 -7.87 -24.07 -3.58
N CYS A 181 -8.51 -23.27 -4.45
CA CYS A 181 -8.79 -23.67 -5.84
C CYS A 181 -7.63 -23.40 -6.80
N ASN A 182 -6.77 -22.42 -6.50
CA ASN A 182 -5.61 -22.03 -7.31
C ASN A 182 -4.29 -22.39 -6.62
N SER A 183 -3.19 -22.31 -7.37
CA SER A 183 -1.83 -22.39 -6.83
C SER A 183 -1.15 -21.02 -6.90
N LEU A 184 -0.10 -20.81 -6.09
CA LEU A 184 0.75 -19.63 -6.23
C LEU A 184 1.42 -19.55 -7.60
N SER A 185 1.71 -20.68 -8.25
CA SER A 185 2.27 -20.70 -9.60
C SER A 185 1.29 -20.14 -10.65
N ASP A 186 -0.02 -20.39 -10.49
CA ASP A 186 -1.05 -19.78 -11.36
C ASP A 186 -1.08 -18.27 -11.18
N TYR A 187 -0.95 -17.81 -9.93
CA TYR A 187 -0.92 -16.38 -9.61
C TYR A 187 0.33 -15.70 -10.18
N TYR A 188 1.50 -16.30 -10.05
CA TYR A 188 2.72 -15.78 -10.67
C TYR A 188 2.64 -15.72 -12.19
N ALA A 189 2.04 -16.72 -12.85
CA ALA A 189 1.84 -16.70 -14.29
C ALA A 189 0.95 -15.54 -14.73
N LEU A 190 -0.13 -15.26 -13.99
CA LEU A 190 -0.99 -14.10 -14.21
C LEU A 190 -0.22 -12.78 -14.03
N ILE A 191 0.53 -12.63 -12.92
CA ILE A 191 1.33 -11.44 -12.64
C ILE A 191 2.33 -11.16 -13.77
N ASP A 192 3.03 -12.20 -14.23
CA ASP A 192 4.00 -12.08 -15.33
C ASP A 192 3.34 -11.67 -16.65
N ALA A 193 2.12 -12.12 -16.91
CA ALA A 193 1.35 -11.73 -18.09
C ALA A 193 0.94 -10.23 -18.00
N ILE A 194 0.44 -9.80 -16.85
CA ILE A 194 0.03 -8.40 -16.64
C ILE A 194 1.24 -7.45 -16.69
N ARG A 195 2.38 -7.83 -16.10
CA ARG A 195 3.60 -7.00 -16.11
C ARG A 195 4.19 -6.74 -17.50
N LYS A 196 3.82 -7.54 -18.50
CA LYS A 196 4.21 -7.33 -19.91
C LYS A 196 3.35 -6.30 -20.62
N LYS A 197 2.21 -5.91 -20.03
CA LYS A 197 1.31 -4.92 -20.62
C LYS A 197 1.80 -3.51 -20.29
N ASP A 198 1.60 -2.58 -21.22
CA ASP A 198 1.79 -1.16 -20.98
C ASP A 198 0.49 -0.60 -20.40
N LEU A 199 0.41 -0.54 -19.07
CA LEU A 199 -0.79 -0.11 -18.37
C LEU A 199 -0.73 1.39 -18.07
N PRO A 200 -1.88 2.10 -18.14
CA PRO A 200 -1.94 3.54 -17.91
C PRO A 200 -1.85 3.95 -16.43
N LEU A 201 -1.88 2.99 -15.50
CA LEU A 201 -1.65 3.17 -14.07
C LEU A 201 -0.68 2.10 -13.55
N ARG A 202 -0.14 2.35 -12.35
CA ARG A 202 0.70 1.36 -11.69
C ARG A 202 -0.17 0.25 -11.10
N VAL A 203 0.15 -1.02 -11.41
CA VAL A 203 -0.49 -2.18 -10.79
C VAL A 203 0.56 -2.95 -9.99
N ARG A 204 0.24 -3.26 -8.74
CA ARG A 204 1.09 -4.06 -7.84
C ARG A 204 0.33 -5.29 -7.38
N PHE A 205 1.09 -6.34 -7.06
CA PHE A 205 0.53 -7.62 -6.64
C PHE A 205 1.08 -8.05 -5.29
N GLY A 206 0.19 -8.43 -4.41
CA GLY A 206 0.48 -8.91 -3.06
C GLY A 206 -0.34 -10.13 -2.67
N LEU A 207 -0.34 -10.42 -1.38
CA LEU A 207 -1.24 -11.36 -0.72
C LEU A 207 -1.79 -10.74 0.54
N GLU A 208 -3.06 -11.00 0.83
CA GLU A 208 -3.61 -10.85 2.16
C GLU A 208 -3.48 -12.16 2.91
N VAL A 209 -2.60 -12.16 3.89
CA VAL A 209 -2.26 -13.34 4.67
C VAL A 209 -3.06 -13.34 5.97
N CYS A 210 -3.97 -14.30 6.11
CA CYS A 210 -4.64 -14.54 7.38
C CYS A 210 -3.63 -15.04 8.42
N TYR A 211 -3.33 -14.20 9.40
CA TYR A 211 -2.35 -14.49 10.44
C TYR A 211 -3.03 -14.92 11.74
N THR A 212 -2.43 -15.89 12.38
CA THR A 212 -2.59 -16.17 13.82
C THR A 212 -1.23 -16.56 14.39
N SER A 213 -0.97 -16.24 15.65
CA SER A 213 0.28 -16.60 16.34
C SER A 213 0.56 -18.10 16.29
N ASN A 214 -0.50 -18.92 16.30
CA ASN A 214 -0.39 -20.39 16.21
C ASN A 214 0.10 -20.90 14.86
N THR A 215 -0.03 -20.14 13.79
CA THR A 215 0.39 -20.52 12.42
C THR A 215 1.66 -19.82 11.95
N GLU A 216 2.25 -18.95 12.77
CA GLU A 216 3.40 -18.12 12.39
C GLU A 216 4.58 -18.93 11.84
N ASP A 217 4.99 -20.02 12.50
CA ASP A 217 6.09 -20.86 12.03
C ASP A 217 5.82 -21.49 10.66
N LEU A 218 4.58 -21.84 10.39
CA LEU A 218 4.16 -22.40 9.10
C LEU A 218 4.14 -21.31 8.03
N LEU A 219 3.54 -20.14 8.33
CA LEU A 219 3.53 -18.98 7.45
C LEU A 219 4.97 -18.55 7.10
N ARG A 220 5.86 -18.49 8.07
CA ARG A 220 7.27 -18.16 7.87
C ARG A 220 7.95 -19.09 6.86
N LYS A 221 7.63 -20.40 6.91
CA LYS A 221 8.17 -21.40 5.96
C LYS A 221 7.63 -21.19 4.54
N ILE A 222 6.32 -20.94 4.41
CA ILE A 222 5.66 -20.75 3.11
C ILE A 222 6.10 -19.42 2.49
N LEU A 223 6.06 -18.33 3.26
CA LEU A 223 6.33 -16.98 2.77
C LEU A 223 7.80 -16.73 2.42
N LYS A 224 8.73 -17.57 2.89
CA LYS A 224 10.16 -17.44 2.57
C LYS A 224 10.45 -17.37 1.08
N ASP A 225 9.70 -18.13 0.28
CA ASP A 225 9.89 -18.25 -1.16
C ASP A 225 8.89 -17.40 -1.98
N VAL A 226 7.99 -16.67 -1.31
CA VAL A 226 7.03 -15.77 -1.94
C VAL A 226 7.73 -14.50 -2.40
N LYS A 227 7.59 -14.15 -3.69
CA LYS A 227 8.19 -12.97 -4.33
C LYS A 227 7.11 -12.11 -4.96
N LEU A 228 6.51 -11.26 -4.14
CA LEU A 228 5.48 -10.31 -4.53
C LEU A 228 5.93 -8.88 -4.19
N ASP A 229 5.18 -7.89 -4.66
CA ASP A 229 5.52 -6.48 -4.42
C ASP A 229 5.34 -6.11 -2.94
N PHE A 230 4.38 -6.75 -2.24
CA PHE A 230 4.09 -6.54 -0.82
C PHE A 230 3.36 -7.75 -0.22
N LEU A 231 3.33 -7.80 1.11
CA LEU A 231 2.51 -8.74 1.88
C LEU A 231 1.72 -7.96 2.94
N THR A 232 0.40 -8.10 2.92
CA THR A 232 -0.51 -7.59 3.93
C THR A 232 -0.85 -8.71 4.90
N GLY A 233 -0.61 -8.49 6.18
CA GLY A 233 -1.06 -9.40 7.23
C GLY A 233 -2.37 -8.90 7.84
N SER A 234 -3.35 -9.79 7.99
CA SER A 234 -4.66 -9.47 8.55
C SER A 234 -5.10 -10.49 9.58
N ILE A 235 -5.85 -10.02 10.58
CA ILE A 235 -6.47 -10.90 11.57
C ILE A 235 -7.93 -11.08 11.20
N HIS A 236 -8.34 -12.33 10.93
CA HIS A 236 -9.72 -12.71 10.61
C HIS A 236 -10.32 -13.65 11.67
N SER A 237 -9.51 -14.16 12.60
CA SER A 237 -10.00 -15.07 13.63
C SER A 237 -9.42 -14.74 15.00
N VAL A 238 -10.24 -14.98 16.03
CA VAL A 238 -9.85 -14.94 17.43
C VAL A 238 -10.11 -16.34 18.02
N ASP A 239 -9.09 -16.93 18.65
CA ASP A 239 -9.17 -18.29 19.23
C ASP A 239 -9.69 -19.35 18.23
N SER A 240 -9.25 -19.28 16.99
CA SER A 240 -9.69 -20.18 15.91
C SER A 240 -11.16 -20.02 15.51
N ILE A 241 -11.78 -18.86 15.78
CA ILE A 241 -13.12 -18.53 15.36
C ILE A 241 -13.07 -17.28 14.49
N LEU A 242 -13.58 -17.34 13.26
CA LEU A 242 -13.74 -16.17 12.40
C LEU A 242 -14.70 -15.19 13.09
N TYR A 243 -14.29 -13.92 13.19
CA TYR A 243 -15.09 -12.93 13.96
C TYR A 243 -16.00 -12.05 13.09
N ASP A 244 -15.76 -12.03 11.79
CA ASP A 244 -16.37 -11.14 10.79
C ASP A 244 -17.42 -11.82 9.89
N MET A 245 -17.75 -13.09 10.19
CA MET A 245 -18.71 -13.87 9.44
C MET A 245 -20.11 -13.87 10.12
N PRO A 246 -21.22 -14.05 9.36
CA PRO A 246 -22.55 -14.09 9.96
C PRO A 246 -22.71 -15.10 11.10
N PHE A 247 -22.03 -16.25 11.02
CA PHE A 247 -22.07 -17.30 12.04
C PHE A 247 -21.19 -16.99 13.26
N SER A 248 -20.37 -15.96 13.22
CA SER A 248 -19.50 -15.58 14.35
C SER A 248 -20.31 -15.10 15.54
N LYS A 249 -21.54 -14.61 15.31
CA LYS A 249 -22.45 -14.24 16.41
C LYS A 249 -22.61 -15.39 17.39
N ASP A 250 -23.05 -16.55 16.91
CA ASP A 250 -23.34 -17.72 17.74
C ASP A 250 -22.06 -18.42 18.25
N LEU A 251 -20.95 -18.32 17.52
CA LEU A 251 -19.71 -19.01 17.89
C LEU A 251 -18.81 -18.19 18.83
N LEU A 252 -18.81 -16.87 18.71
CA LEU A 252 -17.90 -15.98 19.40
C LEU A 252 -18.63 -14.91 20.24
N TRP A 253 -19.42 -14.07 19.58
CA TRP A 253 -19.94 -12.85 20.18
C TRP A 253 -20.96 -13.09 21.29
N ASP A 254 -21.85 -14.08 21.17
CA ASP A 254 -22.84 -14.46 22.20
C ASP A 254 -22.23 -15.35 23.30
N LYS A 255 -21.00 -15.88 23.10
CA LYS A 255 -20.39 -16.81 24.08
C LYS A 255 -19.35 -16.17 24.98
N TYR A 256 -18.65 -15.15 24.50
CA TYR A 256 -17.55 -14.53 25.21
C TYR A 256 -17.85 -13.06 25.51
N LYS A 257 -17.22 -12.52 26.54
CA LYS A 257 -17.29 -11.08 26.80
C LYS A 257 -16.59 -10.33 25.69
N HIS A 258 -17.22 -9.28 25.15
CA HIS A 258 -16.68 -8.50 24.05
C HIS A 258 -15.29 -7.93 24.39
N ASP A 259 -15.09 -7.44 25.63
CA ASP A 259 -13.77 -6.96 26.09
C ASP A 259 -12.67 -8.02 25.97
N GLU A 260 -12.98 -9.31 26.24
CA GLU A 260 -12.03 -10.40 26.12
C GLU A 260 -11.71 -10.71 24.64
N VAL A 261 -12.73 -10.64 23.77
CA VAL A 261 -12.57 -10.84 22.32
C VAL A 261 -11.68 -9.74 21.74
N TYR A 262 -11.94 -8.48 22.08
CA TYR A 262 -11.15 -7.34 21.63
C TYR A 262 -9.71 -7.39 22.12
N LYS A 263 -9.46 -7.75 23.38
CA LYS A 263 -8.11 -7.91 23.91
C LYS A 263 -7.32 -8.96 23.15
N ARG A 264 -7.89 -10.15 22.93
CA ARG A 264 -7.24 -11.22 22.17
C ARG A 264 -7.00 -10.84 20.71
N TYR A 265 -7.94 -10.14 20.08
CA TYR A 265 -7.76 -9.60 18.74
C TYR A 265 -6.54 -8.70 18.66
N TYR A 266 -6.43 -7.72 19.55
CA TYR A 266 -5.30 -6.80 19.54
C TYR A 266 -3.97 -7.43 19.99
N GLU A 267 -4.03 -8.48 20.80
CA GLU A 267 -2.84 -9.33 21.07
C GLU A 267 -2.32 -9.99 19.79
N GLU A 268 -3.21 -10.55 18.97
CA GLU A 268 -2.86 -11.12 17.66
C GLU A 268 -2.36 -10.04 16.67
N VAL A 269 -2.96 -8.85 16.65
CA VAL A 269 -2.47 -7.70 15.85
C VAL A 269 -1.03 -7.35 16.24
N LEU A 270 -0.73 -7.26 17.54
CA LEU A 270 0.63 -6.98 18.00
C LEU A 270 1.60 -8.12 17.69
N ALA A 271 1.17 -9.38 17.78
CA ALA A 271 1.97 -10.53 17.39
C ALA A 271 2.29 -10.50 15.89
N LEU A 272 1.29 -10.22 15.05
CA LEU A 272 1.45 -10.04 13.61
C LEU A 272 2.54 -8.99 13.28
N ILE A 273 2.45 -7.80 13.86
CA ILE A 273 3.42 -6.73 13.62
C ILE A 273 4.83 -7.18 14.03
N ARG A 274 4.97 -7.80 15.21
CA ARG A 274 6.26 -8.27 15.75
C ARG A 274 6.84 -9.46 15.00
N SER A 275 6.03 -10.20 14.25
CA SER A 275 6.49 -11.33 13.42
C SER A 275 7.49 -10.91 12.34
N SER A 276 7.46 -9.64 11.92
CA SER A 276 8.27 -9.07 10.83
C SER A 276 8.10 -9.81 9.48
N LEU A 277 6.95 -10.47 9.28
CA LEU A 277 6.64 -11.21 8.05
C LEU A 277 6.02 -10.30 6.98
N PHE A 278 5.45 -9.16 7.38
CA PHE A 278 4.58 -8.35 6.54
C PHE A 278 5.12 -6.94 6.35
N THR A 279 4.75 -6.33 5.24
CA THR A 279 5.04 -4.92 4.95
C THR A 279 3.86 -4.02 5.31
N ARG A 280 2.67 -4.61 5.45
CA ARG A 280 1.40 -3.89 5.73
C ARG A 280 0.59 -4.62 6.78
N LEU A 281 -0.14 -3.87 7.60
CA LEU A 281 -1.19 -4.34 8.50
C LEU A 281 -2.54 -4.01 7.86
N GLY A 282 -3.29 -5.06 7.47
CA GLY A 282 -4.61 -4.93 6.88
C GLY A 282 -5.66 -4.56 7.92
N HIS A 283 -6.55 -3.63 7.59
CA HIS A 283 -7.74 -3.21 8.36
C HIS A 283 -7.66 -3.43 9.88
N PRO A 284 -6.73 -2.73 10.60
CA PRO A 284 -6.32 -3.08 11.97
C PRO A 284 -7.40 -2.97 13.05
N ASP A 285 -8.55 -2.40 12.76
CA ASP A 285 -9.69 -2.30 13.66
C ASP A 285 -11.00 -2.92 13.10
N GLN A 286 -10.87 -3.86 12.17
CA GLN A 286 -12.00 -4.59 11.57
C GLN A 286 -12.89 -5.31 12.62
N ILE A 287 -12.33 -5.61 13.79
CA ILE A 287 -13.06 -6.22 14.91
C ILE A 287 -14.33 -5.43 15.31
N LYS A 288 -14.39 -4.13 15.01
CA LYS A 288 -15.54 -3.26 15.29
C LYS A 288 -16.73 -3.46 14.33
N LEU A 289 -16.60 -4.33 13.31
CA LEU A 289 -17.56 -4.50 12.22
C LEU A 289 -19.02 -4.60 12.70
N PHE A 290 -19.28 -5.39 13.72
CA PHE A 290 -20.63 -5.60 14.25
C PHE A 290 -21.02 -4.63 15.36
N GLN A 291 -20.19 -3.62 15.63
CA GLN A 291 -20.46 -2.55 16.60
C GLN A 291 -20.77 -3.05 18.01
N TYR A 292 -20.11 -4.13 18.44
CA TYR A 292 -20.22 -4.60 19.81
C TYR A 292 -19.50 -3.64 20.77
N ASP A 293 -20.18 -3.29 21.88
CA ASP A 293 -19.62 -2.37 22.87
C ASP A 293 -18.41 -2.97 23.60
N VAL A 294 -17.43 -2.12 23.85
CA VAL A 294 -16.24 -2.41 24.64
C VAL A 294 -16.23 -1.49 25.86
N SER A 295 -16.06 -2.06 27.05
CA SER A 295 -16.17 -1.31 28.31
C SER A 295 -14.84 -0.77 28.84
N TYR A 296 -13.71 -1.10 28.22
CA TYR A 296 -12.38 -0.62 28.63
C TYR A 296 -11.79 0.37 27.63
N ASP A 297 -10.88 1.21 28.12
CA ASP A 297 -10.18 2.19 27.32
C ASP A 297 -9.14 1.53 26.39
N LEU A 298 -9.27 1.75 25.08
CA LEU A 298 -8.40 1.20 24.03
C LEU A 298 -7.17 2.09 23.74
N SER A 299 -7.07 3.27 24.33
CA SER A 299 -6.01 4.26 24.02
C SER A 299 -4.61 3.67 24.14
N GLN A 300 -4.33 2.93 25.23
CA GLN A 300 -3.02 2.31 25.44
C GLN A 300 -2.74 1.18 24.44
N THR A 301 -3.77 0.45 24.01
CA THR A 301 -3.68 -0.58 22.98
C THR A 301 -3.29 0.07 21.65
N TYR A 302 -3.95 1.16 21.27
CA TYR A 302 -3.66 1.91 20.05
C TYR A 302 -2.27 2.51 20.04
N GLU A 303 -1.81 3.09 21.16
CA GLU A 303 -0.44 3.59 21.33
C GLU A 303 0.59 2.45 21.12
N SER A 304 0.32 1.25 21.65
CA SER A 304 1.21 0.09 21.51
C SER A 304 1.30 -0.39 20.05
N ILE A 305 0.16 -0.43 19.34
CA ILE A 305 0.10 -0.82 17.93
C ILE A 305 0.82 0.21 17.07
N ALA A 306 0.55 1.50 17.29
CA ALA A 306 1.18 2.59 16.54
C ALA A 306 2.72 2.59 16.71
N ALA A 307 3.20 2.42 17.94
CA ALA A 307 4.62 2.31 18.22
C ALA A 307 5.26 1.12 17.50
N ALA A 308 4.63 -0.06 17.58
CA ALA A 308 5.12 -1.27 16.93
C ALA A 308 5.15 -1.14 15.39
N LEU A 309 4.12 -0.56 14.76
CA LEU A 309 4.10 -0.29 13.32
C LEU A 309 5.22 0.66 12.90
N TYR A 310 5.41 1.75 13.66
CA TYR A 310 6.46 2.71 13.38
C TYR A 310 7.86 2.08 13.50
N GLU A 311 8.12 1.31 14.56
CA GLU A 311 9.38 0.60 14.79
C GLU A 311 9.71 -0.41 13.67
N GLN A 312 8.70 -1.11 13.17
CA GLN A 312 8.84 -2.07 12.07
C GLN A 312 8.84 -1.40 10.67
N GLY A 313 8.53 -0.11 10.58
CA GLY A 313 8.37 0.59 9.31
C GLY A 313 7.21 0.06 8.45
N MET A 314 6.27 -0.67 9.04
CA MET A 314 5.09 -1.21 8.37
C MET A 314 4.07 -0.12 8.06
N TYR A 315 3.33 -0.31 6.97
CA TYR A 315 2.15 0.50 6.66
C TYR A 315 0.94 0.00 7.45
N GLY A 316 0.11 0.94 7.93
CA GLY A 316 -1.23 0.65 8.43
C GLY A 316 -2.28 0.97 7.36
N GLU A 317 -3.23 0.08 7.13
CA GLU A 317 -4.33 0.39 6.22
C GLU A 317 -5.39 1.24 6.91
N ASN A 318 -5.88 2.26 6.20
CA ASN A 318 -7.13 2.93 6.47
C ASN A 318 -8.13 2.45 5.43
N ASN A 319 -9.01 1.53 5.80
CA ASN A 319 -9.79 0.70 4.89
C ASN A 319 -11.26 1.09 4.93
N SER A 320 -11.79 1.57 3.77
CA SER A 320 -13.19 2.02 3.65
C SER A 320 -14.19 0.88 3.46
N GLY A 321 -13.74 -0.35 3.27
CA GLY A 321 -14.62 -1.50 3.04
C GLY A 321 -15.67 -1.69 4.13
N ILE A 322 -15.30 -1.41 5.39
CA ILE A 322 -16.24 -1.46 6.51
C ILE A 322 -17.40 -0.46 6.34
N HIS A 323 -17.15 0.72 5.76
CA HIS A 323 -18.14 1.76 5.56
C HIS A 323 -19.14 1.41 4.46
N TYR A 324 -18.67 1.25 3.24
CA TYR A 324 -19.59 1.11 2.10
C TYR A 324 -20.20 -0.30 1.99
N ARG A 325 -19.48 -1.36 2.42
CA ARG A 325 -20.00 -2.75 2.37
C ARG A 325 -20.94 -3.08 3.53
N TYR A 326 -20.65 -2.56 4.72
CA TYR A 326 -21.35 -2.94 5.96
C TYR A 326 -22.10 -1.79 6.63
N HIS A 327 -22.09 -0.61 6.00
CA HIS A 327 -22.75 0.60 6.51
C HIS A 327 -22.29 1.01 7.91
N HIS A 328 -21.02 0.73 8.23
CA HIS A 328 -20.42 1.17 9.49
C HIS A 328 -20.29 2.71 9.49
N PRO A 329 -20.49 3.39 10.64
CA PRO A 329 -20.40 4.85 10.71
C PRO A 329 -18.99 5.39 10.42
N ASP A 330 -17.94 4.65 10.77
CA ASP A 330 -16.57 5.04 10.47
C ASP A 330 -16.24 4.84 8.99
N MET A 331 -15.62 5.84 8.37
CA MET A 331 -15.18 5.80 6.97
C MET A 331 -14.03 4.81 6.73
N GLY A 332 -13.35 4.38 7.76
CA GLY A 332 -12.20 3.49 7.78
C GLY A 332 -11.79 3.25 9.22
N LEU A 333 -10.55 3.55 9.57
CA LEU A 333 -10.09 3.52 10.97
C LEU A 333 -10.97 4.41 11.84
N ASN A 334 -11.25 3.97 13.09
CA ASN A 334 -11.87 4.86 14.05
C ASN A 334 -10.98 6.10 14.30
N ALA A 335 -11.61 7.20 14.68
CA ALA A 335 -10.93 8.49 14.77
C ALA A 335 -9.75 8.50 15.75
N GLU A 336 -9.86 7.76 16.86
CA GLU A 336 -8.81 7.69 17.89
C GLU A 336 -7.59 6.94 17.37
N LEU A 337 -7.78 5.76 16.76
CA LEU A 337 -6.70 4.96 16.19
C LEU A 337 -6.01 5.71 15.05
N LEU A 338 -6.78 6.34 14.15
CA LEU A 338 -6.23 7.15 13.06
C LEU A 338 -5.37 8.30 13.58
N ASN A 339 -5.84 9.02 14.61
CA ASN A 339 -5.09 10.12 15.23
C ASN A 339 -3.83 9.61 15.93
N THR A 340 -3.91 8.45 16.59
CA THR A 340 -2.76 7.81 17.25
C THR A 340 -1.71 7.39 16.19
N PHE A 341 -2.12 6.80 15.08
CA PHE A 341 -1.22 6.46 13.98
C PHE A 341 -0.50 7.69 13.42
N LYS A 342 -1.23 8.78 13.18
CA LYS A 342 -0.65 10.05 12.71
C LYS A 342 0.34 10.63 13.71
N LYS A 343 -0.01 10.66 15.00
CA LYS A 343 0.84 11.15 16.09
C LYS A 343 2.18 10.40 16.16
N HIS A 344 2.16 9.08 15.92
CA HIS A 344 3.36 8.24 15.90
C HIS A 344 4.12 8.26 14.56
N GLY A 345 3.59 8.92 13.53
CA GLY A 345 4.21 8.92 12.19
C GLY A 345 4.10 7.58 11.47
N VAL A 346 3.08 6.77 11.79
CA VAL A 346 2.79 5.53 11.05
C VAL A 346 2.45 5.88 9.60
N LYS A 347 3.06 5.18 8.67
CA LYS A 347 2.75 5.31 7.25
C LYS A 347 1.38 4.70 6.98
N LEU A 348 0.48 5.46 6.35
CA LEU A 348 -0.88 5.05 6.07
C LEU A 348 -1.10 4.83 4.58
N ILE A 349 -1.86 3.78 4.23
CA ILE A 349 -2.34 3.52 2.88
C ILE A 349 -3.87 3.50 2.90
N ALA A 350 -4.49 4.12 1.89
CA ALA A 350 -5.93 4.02 1.68
C ALA A 350 -6.27 2.70 0.98
N ALA A 351 -7.35 2.06 1.40
CA ALA A 351 -7.78 0.77 0.90
C ALA A 351 -9.31 0.71 0.81
N SER A 352 -9.85 0.08 -0.25
CA SER A 352 -11.29 -0.13 -0.39
C SER A 352 -11.74 -1.51 0.06
N ASP A 353 -10.86 -2.49 0.04
CA ASP A 353 -11.22 -3.90 0.23
C ASP A 353 -12.25 -4.38 -0.82
N ALA A 354 -12.08 -3.89 -2.05
CA ALA A 354 -12.99 -4.20 -3.14
C ALA A 354 -12.84 -5.66 -3.58
N HIS A 355 -13.96 -6.38 -3.59
CA HIS A 355 -14.05 -7.77 -4.06
C HIS A 355 -14.66 -7.89 -5.46
N HIS A 356 -15.11 -6.76 -6.01
CA HIS A 356 -15.67 -6.68 -7.35
C HIS A 356 -15.16 -5.41 -8.06
N PRO A 357 -15.01 -5.41 -9.39
CA PRO A 357 -14.51 -4.25 -10.14
C PRO A 357 -15.29 -2.96 -9.87
N GLN A 358 -16.63 -3.04 -9.69
CA GLN A 358 -17.45 -1.85 -9.44
C GLN A 358 -17.17 -1.16 -8.10
N ASP A 359 -16.52 -1.83 -7.16
CA ASP A 359 -16.24 -1.32 -5.82
C ASP A 359 -14.86 -0.66 -5.73
N VAL A 360 -14.01 -0.86 -6.75
CA VAL A 360 -12.65 -0.32 -6.80
C VAL A 360 -12.67 1.20 -6.69
N GLY A 361 -11.84 1.73 -5.81
CA GLY A 361 -11.68 3.18 -5.59
C GLY A 361 -12.77 3.81 -4.73
N THR A 362 -13.70 3.01 -4.16
CA THR A 362 -14.78 3.52 -3.31
C THR A 362 -14.18 4.21 -2.08
N ASP A 363 -14.53 5.49 -1.92
CA ASP A 363 -14.08 6.37 -0.83
C ASP A 363 -12.56 6.62 -0.74
N ILE A 364 -11.75 6.09 -1.66
CA ILE A 364 -10.28 6.19 -1.61
C ILE A 364 -9.80 7.64 -1.49
N LYS A 365 -10.40 8.59 -2.24
CA LYS A 365 -10.00 10.00 -2.17
C LYS A 365 -10.24 10.58 -0.78
N ILE A 366 -11.40 10.29 -0.18
CA ILE A 366 -11.74 10.75 1.17
C ILE A 366 -10.76 10.18 2.19
N VAL A 367 -10.51 8.87 2.13
CA VAL A 367 -9.60 8.18 3.05
C VAL A 367 -8.16 8.69 2.89
N THR A 368 -7.70 8.92 1.64
CA THR A 368 -6.38 9.49 1.38
C THR A 368 -6.21 10.87 2.03
N TYR A 369 -7.20 11.75 1.91
CA TYR A 369 -7.16 13.06 2.57
C TYR A 369 -7.26 12.95 4.09
N ASN A 370 -8.07 12.03 4.61
CA ASN A 370 -8.12 11.73 6.04
C ASN A 370 -6.74 11.28 6.56
N ASN A 371 -6.01 10.44 5.80
CA ASN A 371 -4.64 10.04 6.14
C ASN A 371 -3.69 11.24 6.23
N LYS A 372 -3.83 12.20 5.32
CA LYS A 372 -3.04 13.45 5.32
C LYS A 372 -3.47 14.45 6.40
N GLY A 373 -4.60 14.22 7.08
CA GLY A 373 -5.15 15.16 8.08
C GLY A 373 -5.82 16.39 7.47
N VAL A 374 -6.26 16.30 6.21
CA VAL A 374 -6.89 17.39 5.46
C VAL A 374 -8.32 16.96 5.08
N ALA A 375 -9.27 17.90 5.12
CA ALA A 375 -10.63 17.63 4.66
C ALA A 375 -10.67 17.48 3.12
N TYR A 376 -11.37 16.47 2.63
CA TYR A 376 -11.61 16.34 1.20
C TYR A 376 -12.69 17.35 0.76
N GLU A 377 -12.29 18.37 0.03
CA GLU A 377 -13.21 19.26 -0.65
C GLU A 377 -13.45 18.71 -2.06
N LYS A 378 -14.67 18.22 -2.30
CA LYS A 378 -15.08 17.77 -3.64
C LYS A 378 -14.98 18.96 -4.58
N GLN A 379 -13.95 18.99 -5.42
CA GLN A 379 -13.88 20.00 -6.48
C GLN A 379 -15.11 19.81 -7.38
N SER A 380 -16.00 20.79 -7.36
CA SER A 380 -17.10 20.88 -8.35
C SER A 380 -16.45 21.04 -9.72
N LEU A 381 -16.52 19.99 -10.52
CA LEU A 381 -16.21 20.02 -11.95
C LEU A 381 -17.15 20.94 -12.71
#